data_02b38370581ab9adedc360f574cf7474
#
_entry.id   02b38370581ab9adedc360f574cf7474
#
_cell.length_a   1.000
_cell.length_b   1.000
_cell.length_c   1.000
_cell.angle_alpha   90.00
_cell.angle_beta   90.00
_cell.angle_gamma   90.00
#
_symmetry.space_group_name_H-M   'P 1'
#
loop_
_entity.id
_entity.type
_entity.pdbx_description
1 polymer ?
#
loop_
_entity_poly.entity_id
_entity_poly.type
_entity_poly.pdbx_seq_one_letter_code
_entity_poly.pdbx_strand_id
1 'polypeptide(L)'
;MIIRQATSHDLPSILQLYADVLDKGKVLTLPEAEVLFQKMSSYPNYKVYVAENEHQVVGTFALLIMDNMAHQGTPSGIVEDVAVRADCQGRGIGKQMMQYAMQICRTEGCYKMVLSSNQRRVEAHAFYESLGFDKHGFSFLVPTLS
;
A
#
# COMPACT_ATOMS: atom_id res chain seq x y z
N MET A 1 11.69 -10.91 -9.56
CA MET A 1 11.14 -10.08 -8.45
C MET A 1 10.05 -10.85 -7.74
N ILE A 2 10.02 -10.78 -6.44
CA ILE A 2 9.05 -11.49 -5.59
C ILE A 2 8.23 -10.46 -4.84
N ILE A 3 6.90 -10.61 -4.83
CA ILE A 3 6.02 -9.83 -3.97
C ILE A 3 5.48 -10.77 -2.92
N ARG A 4 5.62 -10.40 -1.66
CA ARG A 4 5.28 -11.25 -0.51
C ARG A 4 4.83 -10.41 0.67
N GLN A 5 4.19 -11.06 1.62
CA GLN A 5 3.85 -10.42 2.89
C GLN A 5 5.13 -10.04 3.64
N ALA A 6 5.12 -8.86 4.23
CA ALA A 6 6.25 -8.38 5.02
C ALA A 6 6.40 -9.19 6.32
N THR A 7 7.64 -9.30 6.77
CA THR A 7 7.98 -9.82 8.10
C THR A 7 8.66 -8.72 8.91
N SER A 8 8.89 -8.94 10.19
CA SER A 8 9.59 -7.98 11.04
C SER A 8 11.01 -7.66 10.53
N HIS A 9 11.64 -8.58 9.81
CA HIS A 9 12.96 -8.39 9.21
C HIS A 9 12.95 -7.31 8.11
N ASP A 10 11.79 -7.03 7.52
CA ASP A 10 11.66 -6.04 6.47
C ASP A 10 11.48 -4.61 6.98
N LEU A 11 11.23 -4.44 8.28
CA LEU A 11 10.88 -3.13 8.85
C LEU A 11 11.95 -2.05 8.60
N PRO A 12 13.26 -2.31 8.73
CA PRO A 12 14.24 -1.29 8.41
C PRO A 12 14.12 -0.77 6.97
N SER A 13 13.93 -1.67 6.01
CA SER A 13 13.78 -1.30 4.60
C SER A 13 12.47 -0.56 4.35
N ILE A 14 11.38 -0.99 4.98
CA ILE A 14 10.07 -0.34 4.86
C ILE A 14 10.14 1.09 5.40
N LEU A 15 10.73 1.28 6.59
CA LEU A 15 10.89 2.60 7.19
C LEU A 15 11.73 3.52 6.29
N GLN A 16 12.77 2.98 5.67
CA GLN A 16 13.59 3.76 4.73
C GLN A 16 12.77 4.18 3.50
N LEU A 17 11.93 3.31 2.97
CA LEU A 17 11.03 3.66 1.87
C LEU A 17 10.05 4.76 2.27
N TYR A 18 9.49 4.68 3.47
CA TYR A 18 8.59 5.73 3.97
C TYR A 18 9.32 7.06 4.12
N ALA A 19 10.53 7.02 4.67
CA ALA A 19 11.34 8.23 4.84
C ALA A 19 11.65 8.90 3.50
N ASP A 20 12.02 8.11 2.51
CA ASP A 20 12.48 8.62 1.21
C ASP A 20 11.34 9.04 0.29
N VAL A 21 10.18 8.36 0.37
CA VAL A 21 9.12 8.49 -0.64
C VAL A 21 7.85 9.14 -0.09
N LEU A 22 7.49 8.88 1.16
CA LEU A 22 6.20 9.30 1.72
C LEU A 22 6.30 10.41 2.76
N ASP A 23 7.21 10.31 3.72
CA ASP A 23 7.14 11.08 4.96
C ASP A 23 8.30 12.07 5.16
N LYS A 24 9.09 12.30 4.13
CA LYS A 24 10.18 13.30 4.14
C LYS A 24 11.13 13.12 5.32
N GLY A 25 11.55 11.89 5.59
CA GLY A 25 12.48 11.56 6.65
C GLY A 25 11.89 11.41 8.04
N LYS A 26 10.60 11.70 8.23
CA LYS A 26 9.93 11.65 9.54
C LYS A 26 9.25 10.31 9.73
N VAL A 27 9.98 9.33 10.23
CA VAL A 27 9.46 7.97 10.42
C VAL A 27 9.68 7.48 11.84
N LEU A 28 9.01 6.39 12.19
CA LEU A 28 9.16 5.72 13.48
C LEU A 28 10.59 5.20 13.66
N THR A 29 11.02 5.08 14.91
CA THR A 29 12.18 4.27 15.23
C THR A 29 11.87 2.80 15.00
N LEU A 30 12.90 1.98 14.84
CA LEU A 30 12.68 0.54 14.64
C LEU A 30 11.91 -0.12 15.80
N PRO A 31 12.22 0.14 17.08
CA PRO A 31 11.44 -0.43 18.18
C PRO A 31 9.97 -0.02 18.16
N GLU A 32 9.67 1.24 17.85
CA GLU A 32 8.30 1.71 17.70
C GLU A 32 7.57 1.00 16.55
N ALA A 33 8.26 0.84 15.44
CA ALA A 33 7.71 0.14 14.27
C ALA A 33 7.43 -1.33 14.57
N GLU A 34 8.31 -2.00 15.31
CA GLU A 34 8.12 -3.41 15.70
C GLU A 34 6.86 -3.60 16.53
N VAL A 35 6.63 -2.73 17.52
CA VAL A 35 5.44 -2.79 18.37
C VAL A 35 4.18 -2.56 17.53
N LEU A 36 4.19 -1.57 16.67
CA LEU A 36 3.03 -1.23 15.84
C LEU A 36 2.76 -2.32 14.79
N PHE A 37 3.81 -2.84 14.17
CA PHE A 37 3.69 -3.92 13.19
C PHE A 37 3.04 -5.16 13.81
N GLN A 38 3.44 -5.52 15.01
CA GLN A 38 2.86 -6.64 15.73
C GLN A 38 1.38 -6.40 16.02
N LYS A 39 1.02 -5.18 16.45
CA LYS A 39 -0.38 -4.81 16.67
C LYS A 39 -1.18 -4.92 15.38
N MET A 40 -0.65 -4.40 14.26
CA MET A 40 -1.31 -4.47 12.96
C MET A 40 -1.50 -5.92 12.50
N SER A 41 -0.57 -6.80 12.83
CA SER A 41 -0.64 -8.22 12.48
C SER A 41 -1.82 -8.93 13.15
N SER A 42 -2.37 -8.37 14.24
CA SER A 42 -3.57 -8.90 14.88
C SER A 42 -4.88 -8.46 14.22
N TYR A 43 -4.83 -7.49 13.32
CA TYR A 43 -6.03 -7.02 12.60
C TYR A 43 -6.40 -8.04 11.52
N PRO A 44 -7.66 -8.43 11.43
CA PRO A 44 -8.07 -9.32 10.35
C PRO A 44 -7.93 -8.62 9.00
N ASN A 45 -7.35 -9.32 8.03
CA ASN A 45 -7.30 -8.89 6.63
C ASN A 45 -6.60 -7.55 6.36
N TYR A 46 -5.70 -7.11 7.24
CA TYR A 46 -4.87 -5.95 7.01
C TYR A 46 -3.40 -6.34 7.03
N LYS A 47 -2.74 -6.28 5.88
CA LYS A 47 -1.37 -6.80 5.71
C LYS A 47 -0.49 -5.82 4.97
N VAL A 48 0.78 -5.80 5.34
CA VAL A 48 1.83 -5.07 4.63
C VAL A 48 2.57 -6.05 3.73
N TYR A 49 2.83 -5.62 2.51
CA TYR A 49 3.54 -6.40 1.49
C TYR A 49 4.82 -5.68 1.08
N VAL A 50 5.80 -6.44 0.62
CA VAL A 50 7.04 -5.92 0.06
C VAL A 50 7.29 -6.51 -1.32
N ALA A 51 7.92 -5.73 -2.17
CA ALA A 51 8.49 -6.18 -3.43
C ALA A 51 10.00 -6.33 -3.21
N GLU A 52 10.49 -7.53 -3.46
CA GLU A 52 11.91 -7.89 -3.27
C GLU A 52 12.53 -8.19 -4.63
N ASN A 53 13.62 -7.54 -4.90
CA ASN A 53 14.40 -7.76 -6.11
C ASN A 53 15.87 -7.94 -5.74
N GLU A 54 16.49 -9.03 -6.19
CA GLU A 54 17.89 -9.34 -5.88
C GLU A 54 18.18 -9.27 -4.37
N HIS A 55 17.28 -9.86 -3.55
CA HIS A 55 17.36 -9.90 -2.08
C HIS A 55 17.25 -8.54 -1.39
N GLN A 56 16.81 -7.51 -2.11
CA GLN A 56 16.57 -6.18 -1.53
C GLN A 56 15.09 -5.79 -1.66
N VAL A 57 14.56 -5.20 -0.60
CA VAL A 57 13.22 -4.62 -0.64
C VAL A 57 13.26 -3.32 -1.42
N VAL A 58 12.52 -3.27 -2.52
CA VAL A 58 12.49 -2.13 -3.43
C VAL A 58 11.12 -1.44 -3.49
N GLY A 59 10.12 -2.04 -2.88
CA GLY A 59 8.78 -1.45 -2.83
C GLY A 59 7.97 -2.01 -1.68
N THR A 60 6.90 -1.31 -1.31
CA THR A 60 5.97 -1.73 -0.27
C THR A 60 4.58 -1.15 -0.51
N PHE A 61 3.58 -1.82 0.00
CA PHE A 61 2.20 -1.31 0.09
C PHE A 61 1.48 -2.03 1.21
N ALA A 62 0.42 -1.44 1.71
CA ALA A 62 -0.49 -2.09 2.64
C ALA A 62 -1.83 -2.34 1.93
N LEU A 63 -2.48 -3.45 2.27
CA LEU A 63 -3.79 -3.83 1.72
C LEU A 63 -4.71 -4.25 2.84
N LEU A 64 -5.85 -3.58 2.93
CA LEU A 64 -6.96 -3.94 3.81
C LEU A 64 -8.07 -4.55 2.97
N ILE A 65 -8.52 -5.74 3.35
CA ILE A 65 -9.75 -6.31 2.81
C ILE A 65 -10.84 -6.04 3.84
N MET A 66 -11.75 -5.14 3.51
CA MET A 66 -12.77 -4.64 4.44
C MET A 66 -14.11 -5.28 4.12
N ASP A 67 -14.71 -5.92 5.13
CA ASP A 67 -16.06 -6.44 5.01
C ASP A 67 -17.07 -5.30 5.00
N ASN A 68 -18.16 -5.49 4.29
CA ASN A 68 -19.27 -4.54 4.21
C ASN A 68 -20.60 -5.24 4.51
N MET A 69 -21.47 -4.57 5.24
CA MET A 69 -22.87 -4.99 5.31
C MET A 69 -23.63 -4.49 4.08
N ALA A 70 -23.29 -3.31 3.59
CA ALA A 70 -23.77 -2.80 2.30
C ALA A 70 -23.22 -3.65 1.13
N HIS A 71 -23.71 -3.40 -0.08
CA HIS A 71 -23.28 -4.09 -1.30
C HIS A 71 -23.45 -5.62 -1.19
N GLN A 72 -24.50 -6.04 -0.46
CA GLN A 72 -24.86 -7.46 -0.26
C GLN A 72 -23.73 -8.26 0.43
N GLY A 73 -23.00 -7.61 1.32
CA GLY A 73 -21.90 -8.25 2.06
C GLY A 73 -20.63 -8.44 1.26
N THR A 74 -20.52 -7.81 0.10
CA THR A 74 -19.32 -7.95 -0.73
C THR A 74 -18.20 -7.07 -0.16
N PRO A 75 -17.00 -7.63 0.10
CA PRO A 75 -15.89 -6.84 0.63
C PRO A 75 -15.29 -5.89 -0.40
N SER A 76 -14.51 -4.95 0.08
CA SER A 76 -13.69 -4.06 -0.75
C SER A 76 -12.23 -4.09 -0.31
N GLY A 77 -11.33 -3.88 -1.26
CA GLY A 77 -9.91 -3.74 -0.99
C GLY A 77 -9.52 -2.27 -0.92
N ILE A 78 -8.67 -1.92 0.04
CA ILE A 78 -8.14 -0.57 0.21
C ILE A 78 -6.62 -0.66 0.26
N VAL A 79 -5.97 0.03 -0.67
CA VAL A 79 -4.50 0.09 -0.75
C VAL A 79 -4.02 1.38 -0.09
N GLU A 80 -3.00 1.26 0.75
CA GLU A 80 -2.37 2.38 1.46
C GLU A 80 -0.85 2.28 1.38
N ASP A 81 -0.20 3.41 1.61
CA ASP A 81 1.25 3.51 1.82
C ASP A 81 2.08 2.87 0.70
N VAL A 82 1.72 3.17 -0.54
CA VAL A 82 2.44 2.65 -1.71
C VAL A 82 3.74 3.42 -1.90
N ALA A 83 4.86 2.72 -1.88
CA ALA A 83 6.17 3.34 -2.09
C ALA A 83 7.07 2.42 -2.92
N VAL A 84 7.76 2.98 -3.89
CA VAL A 84 8.80 2.31 -4.67
C VAL A 84 10.08 3.12 -4.53
N ARG A 85 11.20 2.44 -4.27
CA ARG A 85 12.50 3.08 -4.11
C ARG A 85 12.80 3.96 -5.33
N ALA A 86 13.28 5.17 -5.09
CA ALA A 86 13.39 6.20 -6.12
C ALA A 86 14.24 5.75 -7.33
N ASP A 87 15.33 5.04 -7.09
CA ASP A 87 16.21 4.54 -8.15
C ASP A 87 15.64 3.33 -8.90
N CYS A 88 14.52 2.80 -8.44
CA CYS A 88 13.82 1.65 -9.06
C CYS A 88 12.51 2.05 -9.73
N GLN A 89 12.12 3.31 -9.67
CA GLN A 89 10.91 3.78 -10.33
C GLN A 89 11.04 3.71 -11.85
N GLY A 90 9.92 3.53 -12.55
CA GLY A 90 9.91 3.40 -14.00
C GLY A 90 10.29 2.01 -14.52
N ARG A 91 10.44 1.02 -13.64
CA ARG A 91 10.82 -0.36 -14.01
C ARG A 91 9.67 -1.36 -13.89
N GLY A 92 8.45 -0.87 -13.69
CA GLY A 92 7.27 -1.72 -13.60
C GLY A 92 7.03 -2.35 -12.22
N ILE A 93 7.77 -1.98 -11.19
CA ILE A 93 7.62 -2.53 -9.83
C ILE A 93 6.26 -2.16 -9.25
N GLY A 94 5.90 -0.87 -9.32
CA GLY A 94 4.60 -0.39 -8.86
C GLY A 94 3.45 -1.09 -9.58
N LYS A 95 3.57 -1.28 -10.88
CA LYS A 95 2.58 -2.01 -11.68
C LYS A 95 2.40 -3.44 -11.17
N GLN A 96 3.49 -4.14 -10.94
CA GLN A 96 3.43 -5.52 -10.45
C GLN A 96 2.85 -5.60 -9.05
N MET A 97 3.19 -4.63 -8.16
CA MET A 97 2.59 -4.56 -6.82
C MET A 97 1.07 -4.38 -6.90
N MET A 98 0.60 -3.47 -7.73
CA MET A 98 -0.85 -3.23 -7.87
C MET A 98 -1.56 -4.41 -8.51
N GLN A 99 -0.96 -5.06 -9.48
CA GLN A 99 -1.52 -6.28 -10.07
C GLN A 99 -1.62 -7.43 -9.04
N TYR A 100 -0.62 -7.54 -8.17
CA TYR A 100 -0.64 -8.50 -7.07
C TYR A 100 -1.78 -8.20 -6.09
N ALA A 101 -1.94 -6.95 -5.70
CA ALA A 101 -3.04 -6.51 -4.83
C ALA A 101 -4.40 -6.78 -5.47
N MET A 102 -4.56 -6.47 -6.76
CA MET A 102 -5.79 -6.76 -7.50
C MET A 102 -6.13 -8.27 -7.50
N GLN A 103 -5.11 -9.10 -7.64
CA GLN A 103 -5.32 -10.55 -7.63
C GLN A 103 -5.78 -11.04 -6.26
N ILE A 104 -5.22 -10.51 -5.18
CA ILE A 104 -5.71 -10.79 -3.82
C ILE A 104 -7.17 -10.38 -3.69
N CYS A 105 -7.51 -9.19 -4.14
CA CYS A 105 -8.89 -8.69 -4.09
C CYS A 105 -9.85 -9.61 -4.85
N ARG A 106 -9.47 -10.10 -6.03
CA ARG A 106 -10.29 -11.04 -6.80
C ARG A 106 -10.49 -12.35 -6.04
N THR A 107 -9.42 -12.89 -5.48
CA THR A 107 -9.47 -14.14 -4.71
C THR A 107 -10.37 -14.00 -3.48
N GLU A 108 -10.35 -12.86 -2.82
CA GLU A 108 -11.18 -12.57 -1.65
C GLU A 108 -12.61 -12.14 -2.00
N GLY A 109 -12.94 -12.03 -3.27
CA GLY A 109 -14.28 -11.67 -3.71
C GLY A 109 -14.63 -10.19 -3.58
N CYS A 110 -13.64 -9.31 -3.56
CA CYS A 110 -13.87 -7.87 -3.49
C CYS A 110 -14.53 -7.37 -4.78
N TYR A 111 -15.51 -6.46 -4.63
CA TYR A 111 -16.12 -5.84 -5.81
C TYR A 111 -15.33 -4.64 -6.34
N LYS A 112 -14.41 -4.11 -5.54
CA LYS A 112 -13.54 -3.01 -5.94
C LYS A 112 -12.24 -3.02 -5.15
N MET A 113 -11.23 -2.38 -5.70
CA MET A 113 -10.01 -2.00 -4.98
C MET A 113 -9.84 -0.50 -5.15
N VAL A 114 -9.68 0.22 -4.04
CA VAL A 114 -9.54 1.68 -4.03
C VAL A 114 -8.23 2.10 -3.40
N LEU A 115 -7.78 3.27 -3.78
CA LEU A 115 -6.68 3.98 -3.12
C LEU A 115 -6.96 5.47 -3.19
N SER A 116 -6.36 6.22 -2.26
CA SER A 116 -6.37 7.67 -2.29
C SER A 116 -4.98 8.19 -2.64
N SER A 117 -4.93 9.22 -3.47
CA SER A 117 -3.70 9.91 -3.83
C SER A 117 -3.94 11.40 -3.73
N ASN A 118 -2.94 12.14 -3.21
CA ASN A 118 -3.06 13.59 -3.13
C ASN A 118 -3.30 14.17 -4.53
N GLN A 119 -4.24 15.11 -4.64
CA GLN A 119 -4.64 15.68 -5.94
C GLN A 119 -3.49 16.39 -6.67
N ARG A 120 -2.41 16.75 -5.98
CA ARG A 120 -1.22 17.39 -6.58
C ARG A 120 -0.25 16.39 -7.21
N ARG A 121 -0.39 15.10 -6.93
CA ARG A 121 0.49 14.06 -7.46
C ARG A 121 0.02 13.60 -8.84
N VAL A 122 0.12 14.48 -9.81
CA VAL A 122 -0.40 14.24 -11.18
C VAL A 122 0.25 13.02 -11.84
N GLU A 123 1.55 12.82 -11.64
CA GLU A 123 2.27 11.65 -12.21
C GLU A 123 1.76 10.35 -11.62
N ALA A 124 1.48 10.33 -10.30
CA ALA A 124 0.90 9.15 -9.66
C ALA A 124 -0.50 8.86 -10.23
N HIS A 125 -1.31 9.90 -10.47
CA HIS A 125 -2.64 9.73 -11.06
C HIS A 125 -2.57 9.10 -12.44
N ALA A 126 -1.67 9.59 -13.31
CA ALA A 126 -1.46 9.02 -14.65
C ALA A 126 -1.03 7.55 -14.55
N PHE A 127 -0.16 7.21 -13.60
CA PHE A 127 0.26 5.84 -13.34
C PHE A 127 -0.92 4.96 -12.98
N TYR A 128 -1.75 5.38 -12.01
CA TYR A 128 -2.90 4.58 -11.59
C TYR A 128 -3.93 4.43 -12.72
N GLU A 129 -4.18 5.49 -13.48
CA GLU A 129 -5.09 5.42 -14.63
C GLU A 129 -4.59 4.44 -15.68
N SER A 130 -3.27 4.38 -15.91
CA SER A 130 -2.67 3.42 -16.85
C SER A 130 -2.88 1.96 -16.44
N LEU A 131 -3.15 1.70 -15.16
CA LEU A 131 -3.43 0.37 -14.63
C LEU A 131 -4.92 0.03 -14.60
N GLY A 132 -5.78 0.91 -15.07
CA GLY A 132 -7.22 0.71 -15.11
C GLY A 132 -7.97 1.30 -13.93
N PHE A 133 -7.32 2.10 -13.07
CA PHE A 133 -8.02 2.85 -12.02
C PHE A 133 -8.75 4.04 -12.63
N ASP A 134 -9.98 4.24 -12.20
CA ASP A 134 -10.78 5.41 -12.58
C ASP A 134 -10.82 6.40 -11.42
N LYS A 135 -10.87 7.68 -11.75
CA LYS A 135 -11.20 8.73 -10.77
C LYS A 135 -12.69 8.63 -10.46
N HIS A 136 -13.01 7.83 -9.46
CA HIS A 136 -14.38 7.41 -9.17
C HIS A 136 -15.19 8.46 -8.39
N GLY A 137 -14.51 9.33 -7.62
CA GLY A 137 -15.17 10.36 -6.82
C GLY A 137 -14.14 11.24 -6.12
N PHE A 138 -14.61 11.99 -5.13
CA PHE A 138 -13.75 12.85 -4.33
C PHE A 138 -13.50 12.21 -2.96
N SER A 139 -12.27 12.34 -2.47
CA SER A 139 -11.93 12.03 -1.10
C SER A 139 -12.03 13.30 -0.27
N PHE A 140 -12.75 13.25 0.84
CA PHE A 140 -12.90 14.37 1.76
C PHE A 140 -12.07 14.09 3.01
N LEU A 141 -11.25 15.04 3.40
CA LEU A 141 -10.36 14.91 4.55
C LEU A 141 -10.62 16.04 5.54
N VAL A 142 -10.72 15.70 6.81
CA VAL A 142 -10.75 16.66 7.90
C VAL A 142 -9.66 16.28 8.93
N PRO A 143 -8.72 17.17 9.23
CA PRO A 143 -7.74 16.89 10.28
C PRO A 143 -8.43 16.78 11.64
N THR A 144 -8.04 15.78 12.42
CA THR A 144 -8.60 15.53 13.76
C THR A 144 -7.57 15.72 14.88
N LEU A 145 -6.32 15.94 14.52
CA LEU A 145 -5.25 16.29 15.44
C LEU A 145 -4.86 17.75 15.20
N SER A 146 -4.62 18.46 16.27
CA SER A 146 -4.20 19.86 16.23
C SER A 146 -2.70 20.01 15.93
#